data_6773d973e5d982f1fb45d978ceaa8526
#
_entry.id   6773d973e5d982f1fb45d978ceaa8526
#
_cell.length_a   1.000
_cell.length_b   1.000
_cell.length_c   1.000
_cell.angle_alpha   90.00
_cell.angle_beta   90.00
_cell.angle_gamma   90.00
#
_symmetry.space_group_name_H-M   'P 1'
#
loop_
_entity.id
_entity.type
_entity.pdbx_description
1 polymer ?
#
loop_
_entity_poly.entity_id
_entity_poly.type
_entity_poly.pdbx_seq_one_letter_code
_entity_poly.pdbx_strand_id
1 'polypeptide(L)' 'MRDLAPLLDVALDEARAGLATGGIPIGAALFRVDGTLLGRGHNRRVQDGDPSMHAETSAFRAAGRQRDYRTTIMV' A
#
# COMPACT_ATOMS: atom_id res chain seq x y z
N MET A 1 13.31 17.58 5.85
CA MET A 1 12.08 16.78 5.59
C MET A 1 12.36 15.80 4.47
N ARG A 2 11.91 14.56 4.62
CA ARG A 2 12.05 13.55 3.57
C ARG A 2 11.19 13.91 2.35
N ASP A 3 11.74 13.71 1.16
CA ASP A 3 10.96 13.79 -0.07
C ASP A 3 10.07 12.54 -0.17
N LEU A 4 8.76 12.75 -0.20
CA LEU A 4 7.78 11.66 -0.24
C LEU A 4 7.41 11.23 -1.66
N ALA A 5 7.88 11.95 -2.70
CA ALA A 5 7.53 11.63 -4.08
C ALA A 5 7.93 10.21 -4.50
N PRO A 6 9.14 9.70 -4.18
CA PRO A 6 9.48 8.31 -4.51
C PRO A 6 8.61 7.29 -3.78
N LEU A 7 8.14 7.60 -2.58
CA LEU A 7 7.25 6.73 -1.81
C LEU A 7 5.86 6.71 -2.43
N LEU A 8 5.37 7.86 -2.86
CA LEU A 8 4.08 7.98 -3.54
C LEU A 8 4.06 7.18 -4.85
N ASP A 9 5.18 7.15 -5.58
CA ASP A 9 5.28 6.40 -6.84
C ASP A 9 4.96 4.92 -6.65
N VAL A 10 5.35 4.33 -5.52
CA VAL A 10 5.03 2.93 -5.21
C VAL A 10 3.51 2.75 -5.06
N ALA A 11 2.84 3.65 -4.35
CA ALA A 11 1.39 3.60 -4.21
C ALA A 11 0.67 3.80 -5.55
N LEU A 12 1.20 4.67 -6.42
CA LEU A 12 0.64 4.88 -7.76
C LEU A 12 0.81 3.64 -8.63
N ASP A 13 1.95 2.95 -8.56
CA ASP A 13 2.17 1.69 -9.27
C ASP A 13 1.17 0.62 -8.80
N GLU A 14 0.88 0.56 -7.50
CA GLU A 14 -0.14 -0.35 -6.98
C GLU A 14 -1.53 0.01 -7.49
N ALA A 15 -1.85 1.29 -7.60
CA ALA A 15 -3.12 1.72 -8.17
C ALA A 15 -3.27 1.24 -9.62
N ARG A 16 -2.20 1.36 -10.41
CA ARG A 16 -2.18 0.85 -11.79
C ARG A 16 -2.34 -0.66 -11.84
N ALA A 17 -1.67 -1.38 -10.94
CA ALA A 17 -1.79 -2.83 -10.85
C ALA A 17 -3.22 -3.26 -10.49
N GLY A 18 -3.86 -2.54 -9.58
CA GLY A 18 -5.26 -2.80 -9.21
C GLY A 18 -6.19 -2.60 -10.40
N LEU A 19 -6.01 -1.54 -11.17
CA LEU A 19 -6.80 -1.28 -12.37
C LEU A 19 -6.57 -2.37 -13.41
N ALA A 20 -5.31 -2.77 -13.62
CA ALA A 20 -4.95 -3.80 -14.61
C ALA A 20 -5.58 -5.16 -14.29
N THR A 21 -5.88 -5.45 -13.03
CA THR A 21 -6.54 -6.69 -12.61
C THR A 21 -8.05 -6.55 -12.45
N GLY A 22 -8.64 -5.50 -13.01
CA GLY A 22 -10.09 -5.31 -13.04
C GLY A 22 -10.67 -4.69 -11.78
N GLY A 23 -9.82 -4.15 -10.90
CA GLY A 23 -10.25 -3.54 -9.65
C GLY A 23 -10.25 -2.03 -9.66
N ILE A 24 -10.39 -1.47 -8.47
CA ILE A 24 -10.42 -0.03 -8.23
C ILE A 24 -8.97 0.50 -8.23
N PRO A 25 -8.65 1.62 -8.93
CA PRO A 25 -7.28 2.13 -9.03
C PRO A 25 -6.86 2.93 -7.80
N ILE A 26 -6.81 2.29 -6.65
CA ILE A 26 -6.34 2.88 -5.39
C ILE A 26 -5.20 2.02 -4.85
N GLY A 27 -4.04 2.64 -4.61
CA GLY A 27 -2.87 1.96 -4.08
C GLY A 27 -2.42 2.55 -2.75
N ALA A 28 -1.65 1.78 -2.01
CA ALA A 28 -1.02 2.20 -0.76
C ALA A 28 0.29 1.48 -0.56
N ALA A 29 1.17 2.08 0.22
CA ALA A 29 2.45 1.46 0.58
C ALA A 29 2.85 1.88 1.98
N LEU A 30 3.40 0.95 2.73
CA LEU A 30 3.90 1.17 4.09
C LEU A 30 5.42 1.14 4.08
N PHE A 31 6.04 2.17 4.61
CA PHE A 31 7.50 2.32 4.66
C PHE A 31 7.96 2.57 6.08
N ARG A 32 9.22 2.22 6.37
CA ARG A 32 9.92 2.81 7.50
C ARG A 32 10.29 4.24 7.21
N VAL A 33 10.51 5.04 8.25
CA VAL A 33 10.90 6.44 8.07
C VAL A 33 12.24 6.61 7.36
N ASP A 34 13.06 5.56 7.31
CA ASP A 34 14.33 5.55 6.55
C ASP A 34 14.12 5.27 5.04
N GLY A 35 12.89 4.99 4.62
CA GLY A 35 12.55 4.72 3.23
C GLY A 35 12.45 3.23 2.87
N THR A 36 12.70 2.32 3.81
CA THR A 36 12.58 0.88 3.55
C THR A 36 11.12 0.51 3.31
N LEU A 37 10.81 -0.11 2.17
CA LEU A 37 9.48 -0.62 1.87
C LEU A 37 9.17 -1.83 2.73
N LEU A 38 8.07 -1.78 3.46
CA LEU A 38 7.60 -2.89 4.29
C LEU A 38 6.51 -3.70 3.62
N GLY A 39 5.60 -3.03 2.91
CA GLY A 39 4.55 -3.69 2.18
C GLY A 39 3.85 -2.72 1.25
N ARG A 40 3.25 -3.24 0.20
CA ARG A 40 2.51 -2.46 -0.77
C ARG A 40 1.26 -3.24 -1.18
N GLY A 41 0.23 -2.53 -1.58
CA GLY A 41 -1.01 -3.16 -1.97
C GLY A 41 -1.94 -2.19 -2.67
N HIS A 42 -3.02 -2.75 -3.20
CA HIS A 42 -4.06 -1.98 -3.85
C HIS A 42 -5.43 -2.45 -3.37
N ASN A 43 -6.45 -1.65 -3.61
CA ASN A 43 -7.81 -2.03 -3.29
C ASN A 43 -8.16 -3.33 -4.02
N ARG A 44 -8.62 -4.33 -3.28
CA ARG A 44 -8.95 -5.66 -3.80
C ARG A 44 -10.41 -6.04 -3.57
N ARG A 45 -11.25 -5.04 -3.33
CA ARG A 45 -12.68 -5.27 -3.12
C ARG A 45 -13.31 -6.08 -4.25
N VAL A 46 -12.96 -5.74 -5.50
CA VAL A 46 -13.50 -6.43 -6.68
C VAL A 46 -12.84 -7.79 -6.85
N GLN A 47 -11.48 -7.85 -6.78
CA GLN A 47 -10.73 -9.07 -7.02
C GLN A 47 -11.04 -10.15 -5.99
N ASP A 48 -11.16 -9.78 -4.71
CA ASP A 48 -11.38 -10.73 -3.61
C ASP A 48 -12.86 -10.84 -3.22
N GLY A 49 -13.75 -9.99 -3.77
CA GLY A 49 -15.14 -9.93 -3.36
C GLY A 49 -15.30 -9.54 -1.88
N ASP A 50 -14.35 -8.78 -1.35
CA ASP A 50 -14.29 -8.43 0.07
C ASP A 50 -14.31 -6.91 0.22
N PRO A 51 -15.42 -6.32 0.73
CA PRO A 51 -15.53 -4.87 0.88
C PRO A 51 -14.56 -4.26 1.90
N SER A 52 -13.93 -5.08 2.75
CA SER A 52 -12.94 -4.60 3.71
C SER A 52 -11.53 -4.49 3.12
N MET A 53 -11.30 -5.00 1.90
CA MET A 53 -9.98 -5.04 1.27
C MET A 53 -9.64 -3.71 0.60
N HIS A 54 -9.45 -2.68 1.41
CA HIS A 54 -8.92 -1.38 0.99
C HIS A 54 -7.42 -1.48 0.69
N ALA A 55 -6.88 -0.46 0.02
CA ALA A 55 -5.46 -0.44 -0.36
C ALA A 55 -4.54 -0.53 0.85
N GLU A 56 -4.80 0.22 1.91
CA GLU A 56 -4.02 0.19 3.13
C GLU A 56 -4.12 -1.16 3.84
N THR A 57 -5.28 -1.81 3.82
CA THR A 57 -5.46 -3.17 4.35
C THR A 57 -4.55 -4.15 3.60
N SER A 58 -4.53 -4.04 2.27
CA SER A 58 -3.67 -4.87 1.42
C SER A 58 -2.20 -4.62 1.72
N ALA A 59 -1.80 -3.35 1.90
CA ALA A 59 -0.42 -2.99 2.23
C ALA A 59 -0.01 -3.54 3.61
N PHE A 60 -0.86 -3.43 4.62
CA PHE A 60 -0.59 -4.01 5.95
C PHE A 60 -0.46 -5.51 5.89
N ARG A 61 -1.34 -6.17 5.13
CA ARG A 61 -1.28 -7.63 4.95
C ARG A 61 0.03 -8.04 4.30
N ALA A 62 0.48 -7.32 3.29
CA ALA A 62 1.75 -7.59 2.61
C ALA A 62 2.95 -7.35 3.52
N ALA A 63 2.90 -6.30 4.35
CA ALA A 63 3.98 -5.98 5.29
C ALA A 63 4.09 -7.03 6.40
N GLY A 64 2.97 -7.67 6.74
CA GLY A 64 2.91 -8.59 7.86
C GLY A 64 2.97 -7.85 9.19
N ARG A 65 3.09 -8.62 10.27
CA ARG A 65 3.11 -8.07 11.62
C ARG A 65 4.38 -7.26 11.85
N GLN A 66 4.22 -6.01 12.24
CA GLN A 66 5.31 -5.14 12.65
C GLN A 66 5.35 -5.04 14.17
N ARG A 67 6.56 -4.96 14.70
CA ARG A 67 6.76 -4.81 16.14
C ARG A 67 6.22 -3.48 16.64
N ASP A 68 6.37 -2.43 15.81
CA ASP A 68 6.02 -1.06 16.17
C ASP A 68 5.80 -0.27 14.87
N TYR A 69 4.71 0.49 14.83
CA TYR A 69 4.38 1.32 13.68
C TYR A 69 4.80 2.79 13.84
N ARG A 70 5.38 3.18 14.99
CA ARG A 70 5.75 4.57 15.27
C ARG A 70 6.83 5.10 14.33
N THR A 71 7.61 4.21 13.73
CA THR A 71 8.68 4.55 12.80
C THR A 71 8.29 4.23 11.36
N THR A 72 7.01 4.25 11.04
CA THR A 72 6.49 3.93 9.70
C THR A 72 5.72 5.09 9.10
N ILE A 73 5.59 5.07 7.78
CA ILE A 73 4.82 6.04 6.98
C ILE A 73 3.93 5.26 6.03
N MET A 74 2.61 5.54 6.06
CA MET A 74 1.66 5.02 5.07
C MET A 74 1.40 6.09 4.01
N VAL A 75 1.49 5.69 2.77
CA VAL A 75 1.26 6.57 1.61
C VAL A 75 0.11 6.06 0.78
#